data_7618b381591f324900414c84bd3a57a2
#
_entry.id   7618b381591f324900414c84bd3a57a2
#
_cell.length_a   1.000
_cell.length_b   1.000
_cell.length_c   1.000
_cell.angle_alpha   90.00
_cell.angle_beta   90.00
_cell.angle_gamma   90.00
#
_symmetry.space_group_name_H-M   'P 1'
#
loop_
_entity.id
_entity.type
_entity.pdbx_description
1 polymer ?
#
loop_
_entity_poly.entity_id
_entity_poly.type
_entity_poly.pdbx_seq_one_letter_code
_entity_poly.pdbx_strand_id
1 'polypeptide(L)'
;MELIHLLNRTLFDAPDAARRSQLTTLLLGSLERGAAGVDIRIAGGGHPAPLLVTAAGSVVPVPVGGMPVGALADARFAEAQVHLDPGDLLLAYTDGVTEANGGPVHAEKFGAHRLRAALAAAAGLPPATLVDRLLHVVDEWLGGQAHDDIAVLAVCASAPA
;
A
#
# COMPACT_ATOMS: atom_id res chain seq x y z
N MET A 1 12.16 1.32 12.63
CA MET A 1 11.53 0.31 13.53
C MET A 1 11.10 0.86 14.88
N GLU A 2 11.90 1.60 15.61
CA GLU A 2 11.52 2.11 16.95
C GLU A 2 10.21 2.90 16.95
N LEU A 3 9.96 3.70 15.90
CA LEU A 3 8.77 4.56 15.84
C LEU A 3 7.46 3.75 15.75
N ILE A 4 7.40 2.66 14.96
CA ILE A 4 6.17 1.85 14.87
C ILE A 4 5.89 1.13 16.20
N HIS A 5 6.93 0.70 16.92
CA HIS A 5 6.78 0.11 18.26
C HIS A 5 6.37 1.15 19.31
N LEU A 6 6.86 2.37 19.19
CA LEU A 6 6.43 3.48 20.07
C LEU A 6 4.96 3.79 19.82
N LEU A 7 4.54 3.93 18.55
CA LEU A 7 3.14 4.15 18.19
C LEU A 7 2.24 3.02 18.70
N ASN A 8 2.67 1.76 18.54
CA ASN A 8 1.93 0.61 19.04
C ASN A 8 1.68 0.69 20.55
N ARG A 9 2.73 0.98 21.33
CA ARG A 9 2.60 1.14 22.78
C ARG A 9 1.70 2.31 23.15
N THR A 10 1.89 3.46 22.51
CA THR A 10 1.08 4.65 22.78
C THR A 10 -0.42 4.40 22.53
N LEU A 11 -0.76 3.71 21.45
CA LEU A 11 -2.15 3.38 21.13
C LEU A 11 -2.69 2.29 22.06
N PHE A 12 -1.90 1.27 22.38
CA PHE A 12 -2.30 0.19 23.27
C PHE A 12 -2.55 0.68 24.70
N ASP A 13 -1.70 1.57 25.22
CA ASP A 13 -1.78 2.13 26.58
C ASP A 13 -2.78 3.29 26.68
N ALA A 14 -3.42 3.72 25.61
CA ALA A 14 -4.36 4.82 25.64
C ALA A 14 -5.56 4.49 26.55
N PRO A 15 -6.00 5.41 27.47
CA PRO A 15 -6.98 5.13 28.51
C PRO A 15 -8.32 4.58 28.03
N ASP A 16 -8.68 4.82 26.77
CA ASP A 16 -9.92 4.37 26.15
C ASP A 16 -9.72 3.26 25.09
N ALA A 17 -8.50 2.73 24.92
CA ALA A 17 -8.17 1.76 23.88
C ALA A 17 -9.08 0.51 23.94
N ALA A 18 -9.31 -0.03 25.13
CA ALA A 18 -10.16 -1.20 25.36
C ALA A 18 -11.65 -0.95 25.04
N ARG A 19 -12.10 0.29 25.08
CA ARG A 19 -13.51 0.67 24.82
C ARG A 19 -13.80 1.01 23.37
N ARG A 20 -12.77 1.41 22.60
CA ARG A 20 -12.95 1.96 21.24
C ARG A 20 -12.59 0.99 20.13
N SER A 21 -12.00 -0.18 20.44
CA SER A 21 -11.49 -1.14 19.43
C SER A 21 -10.68 -0.42 18.33
N GLN A 22 -9.87 0.57 18.71
CA GLN A 22 -9.13 1.40 17.75
C GLN A 22 -7.91 0.62 17.26
N LEU A 23 -8.17 -0.33 16.40
CA LEU A 23 -7.12 -0.97 15.61
C LEU A 23 -6.79 -0.02 14.45
N THR A 24 -5.52 0.27 14.30
CA THR A 24 -5.04 1.12 13.20
C THR A 24 -4.14 0.30 12.30
N THR A 25 -4.40 0.32 11.01
CA THR A 25 -3.46 -0.19 10.02
C THR A 25 -2.51 0.91 9.60
N LEU A 26 -1.24 0.59 9.41
CA LEU A 26 -0.20 1.58 9.16
C LEU A 26 0.89 1.05 8.23
N LEU A 27 1.31 1.89 7.29
CA LEU A 27 2.61 1.80 6.64
C LEU A 27 3.46 2.99 7.10
N LEU A 28 4.66 2.71 7.58
CA LEU A 28 5.63 3.72 7.99
C LEU A 28 6.90 3.53 7.20
N GLY A 29 7.33 4.57 6.49
CA GLY A 29 8.54 4.49 5.69
C GLY A 29 9.39 5.76 5.77
N SER A 30 10.68 5.59 5.48
CA SER A 30 11.62 6.67 5.21
C SER A 30 12.19 6.50 3.82
N LEU A 31 12.37 7.63 3.13
CA LEU A 31 12.94 7.69 1.80
C LEU A 31 14.25 8.43 1.84
N GLU A 32 15.26 7.88 1.20
CA GLU A 32 16.56 8.51 1.02
C GLU A 32 16.89 8.56 -0.47
N ARG A 33 17.16 9.77 -0.99
CA ARG A 33 17.52 9.94 -2.39
C ARG A 33 19.00 9.63 -2.57
N GLY A 34 19.29 8.60 -3.33
CA GLY A 34 20.63 8.20 -3.75
C GLY A 34 21.05 8.81 -5.10
N ALA A 35 22.27 8.52 -5.52
CA ALA A 35 22.79 8.93 -6.83
C ALA A 35 22.11 8.20 -8.00
N ALA A 36 21.61 6.99 -7.78
CA ALA A 36 21.06 6.11 -8.81
C ALA A 36 19.58 5.79 -8.63
N GLY A 37 18.88 6.44 -7.69
CA GLY A 37 17.47 6.13 -7.43
C GLY A 37 17.04 6.58 -6.04
N VAL A 38 16.08 5.85 -5.47
CA VAL A 38 15.53 6.12 -4.13
C VAL A 38 15.57 4.84 -3.30
N ASP A 39 16.21 4.92 -2.15
CA ASP A 39 16.19 3.86 -1.14
C ASP A 39 15.02 4.10 -0.17
N ILE A 40 14.21 3.08 0.04
CA ILE A 40 13.05 3.12 0.93
C ILE A 40 13.21 2.05 1.99
N ARG A 41 13.08 2.45 3.27
CA ARG A 41 12.88 1.55 4.39
C ARG A 41 11.43 1.65 4.81
N ILE A 42 10.71 0.55 4.84
CA ILE A 42 9.28 0.54 5.12
C ILE A 42 8.92 -0.59 6.08
N ALA A 43 8.00 -0.31 7.00
CA ALA A 43 7.43 -1.26 7.93
C ALA A 43 5.90 -1.23 7.83
N GLY A 44 5.27 -2.38 8.06
CA GLY A 44 3.81 -2.51 8.01
C GLY A 44 3.22 -3.01 9.31
N GLY A 45 2.05 -2.48 9.66
CA GLY A 45 1.24 -2.95 10.78
C GLY A 45 -0.22 -3.11 10.34
N GLY A 46 -0.65 -4.34 10.00
CA GLY A 46 -2.02 -4.66 9.58
C GLY A 46 -2.47 -4.10 8.24
N HIS A 47 -1.64 -3.32 7.56
CA HIS A 47 -1.95 -2.69 6.28
C HIS A 47 -1.59 -3.62 5.12
N PRO A 48 -2.30 -3.57 3.96
CA PRO A 48 -1.90 -4.30 2.77
C PRO A 48 -0.44 -4.04 2.38
N ALA A 49 0.27 -5.09 1.97
CA ALA A 49 1.66 -4.96 1.54
C ALA A 49 1.75 -4.08 0.29
N PRO A 50 2.61 -3.03 0.29
CA PRO A 50 2.79 -2.22 -0.90
C PRO A 50 3.39 -3.03 -2.04
N LEU A 51 3.20 -2.56 -3.27
CA LEU A 51 3.66 -3.22 -4.48
C LEU A 51 4.81 -2.43 -5.10
N LEU A 52 5.92 -3.12 -5.37
CA LEU A 52 6.97 -2.60 -6.24
C LEU A 52 6.55 -2.88 -7.69
N VAL A 53 6.43 -1.82 -8.47
CA VAL A 53 6.17 -1.86 -9.92
C VAL A 53 7.43 -1.41 -10.63
N THR A 54 8.10 -2.31 -11.32
CA THR A 54 9.29 -1.95 -12.09
C THR A 54 8.91 -1.31 -13.42
N ALA A 55 9.79 -0.50 -13.97
CA ALA A 55 9.62 0.08 -15.31
C ALA A 55 9.41 -0.99 -16.39
N ALA A 56 9.92 -2.21 -16.18
CA ALA A 56 9.75 -3.36 -17.06
C ALA A 56 8.39 -4.08 -16.91
N GLY A 57 7.52 -3.63 -15.99
CA GLY A 57 6.19 -4.21 -15.78
C GLY A 57 6.11 -5.35 -14.78
N SER A 58 7.19 -5.66 -14.06
CA SER A 58 7.11 -6.61 -12.94
C SER A 58 6.38 -5.97 -11.76
N VAL A 59 5.47 -6.71 -11.12
CA VAL A 59 4.71 -6.24 -9.95
C VAL A 59 4.84 -7.26 -8.83
N VAL A 60 5.58 -6.88 -7.78
CA VAL A 60 5.87 -7.77 -6.65
C VAL A 60 5.50 -7.11 -5.32
N PRO A 61 4.92 -7.87 -4.37
CA PRO A 61 4.66 -7.34 -3.04
C PRO A 61 5.97 -7.14 -2.27
N VAL A 62 6.06 -6.01 -1.57
CA VAL A 62 7.14 -5.76 -0.61
C VAL A 62 6.83 -6.54 0.66
N PRO A 63 7.77 -7.35 1.20
CA PRO A 63 7.50 -8.26 2.31
C PRO A 63 7.48 -7.52 3.65
N VAL A 64 6.52 -6.65 3.83
CA VAL A 64 6.20 -5.98 5.10
C VAL A 64 4.89 -6.52 5.66
N GLY A 65 4.70 -6.40 6.96
CA GLY A 65 3.47 -6.83 7.61
C GLY A 65 3.60 -6.82 9.12
N GLY A 66 2.56 -7.26 9.76
CA GLY A 66 2.45 -7.28 11.22
C GLY A 66 1.01 -7.20 11.63
N MET A 67 0.77 -7.22 12.93
CA MET A 67 -0.55 -7.00 13.48
C MET A 67 -0.96 -5.52 13.34
N PRO A 68 -2.26 -5.20 13.32
CA PRO A 68 -2.71 -3.84 13.46
C PRO A 68 -2.08 -3.16 14.67
N VAL A 69 -1.71 -1.89 14.52
CA VAL A 69 -1.05 -1.11 15.56
C VAL A 69 -2.05 -0.83 16.69
N GLY A 70 -1.63 -1.02 17.94
CA GLY A 70 -2.49 -0.92 19.12
C GLY A 70 -3.26 -2.19 19.47
N ALA A 71 -3.14 -3.27 18.67
CA ALA A 71 -3.86 -4.52 18.92
C ALA A 71 -3.30 -5.32 20.10
N LEU A 72 -1.98 -5.43 20.20
CA LEU A 72 -1.27 -6.17 21.25
C LEU A 72 -0.05 -5.38 21.73
N ALA A 73 0.25 -5.47 23.02
CA ALA A 73 1.41 -4.79 23.61
C ALA A 73 2.75 -5.22 22.99
N ASP A 74 2.85 -6.51 22.64
CA ASP A 74 4.04 -7.16 22.08
C ASP A 74 3.92 -7.42 20.57
N ALA A 75 3.11 -6.61 19.86
CA ALA A 75 2.95 -6.73 18.42
C ALA A 75 4.30 -6.68 17.69
N ARG A 76 4.45 -7.55 16.69
CA ARG A 76 5.65 -7.60 15.83
C ARG A 76 5.34 -7.02 14.47
N PHE A 77 6.30 -6.28 13.93
CA PHE A 77 6.20 -5.60 12.65
C PHE A 77 7.39 -6.01 11.78
N ALA A 78 7.11 -6.40 10.54
CA ALA A 78 8.15 -6.70 9.56
C ALA A 78 8.58 -5.41 8.85
N GLU A 79 9.88 -5.28 8.62
CA GLU A 79 10.50 -4.20 7.88
C GLU A 79 11.14 -4.75 6.61
N ALA A 80 11.07 -3.98 5.53
CA ALA A 80 11.78 -4.25 4.29
C ALA A 80 12.56 -3.03 3.82
N GLN A 81 13.59 -3.29 3.02
CA GLN A 81 14.31 -2.29 2.25
C GLN A 81 14.03 -2.51 0.77
N VAL A 82 13.72 -1.44 0.06
CA VAL A 82 13.42 -1.43 -1.37
C VAL A 82 14.25 -0.35 -2.03
N HIS A 83 14.92 -0.69 -3.11
CA HIS A 83 15.54 0.29 -4.00
C HIS A 83 14.60 0.50 -5.19
N LEU A 84 14.35 1.75 -5.54
CA LEU A 84 13.66 2.14 -6.76
C LEU A 84 14.67 2.68 -7.75
N ASP A 85 14.88 1.98 -8.85
CA ASP A 85 15.58 2.50 -10.01
C ASP A 85 14.76 3.61 -10.71
N PRO A 86 15.37 4.50 -11.50
CA PRO A 86 14.63 5.47 -12.29
C PRO A 86 13.52 4.84 -13.14
N GLY A 87 12.28 5.25 -12.92
CA GLY A 87 11.09 4.69 -13.56
C GLY A 87 10.39 3.59 -12.77
N ASP A 88 10.99 3.08 -11.71
CA ASP A 88 10.32 2.19 -10.77
C ASP A 88 9.38 2.98 -9.85
N LEU A 89 8.35 2.28 -9.33
CA LEU A 89 7.31 2.87 -8.50
C LEU A 89 6.98 1.94 -7.33
N LEU A 90 6.87 2.52 -6.14
CA LEU A 90 6.25 1.86 -4.99
C LEU A 90 4.82 2.35 -4.84
N LEU A 91 3.86 1.43 -4.88
CA LEU A 91 2.43 1.70 -4.69
C LEU A 91 1.97 1.20 -3.33
N ALA A 92 1.47 2.10 -2.49
CA ALA A 92 0.70 1.77 -1.29
C ALA A 92 -0.80 2.01 -1.57
N TYR A 93 -1.66 1.17 -0.99
CA TYR A 93 -3.10 1.22 -1.25
C TYR A 93 -3.88 0.68 -0.06
N THR A 94 -5.10 1.17 0.14
CA THR A 94 -6.03 0.61 1.13
C THR A 94 -6.70 -0.65 0.59
N ASP A 95 -7.17 -1.51 1.48
CA ASP A 95 -7.91 -2.74 1.14
C ASP A 95 -9.17 -2.46 0.32
N GLY A 96 -9.75 -1.25 0.39
CA GLY A 96 -10.80 -0.80 -0.49
C GLY A 96 -10.52 -1.05 -1.99
N VAL A 97 -9.27 -1.00 -2.44
CA VAL A 97 -8.93 -1.36 -3.82
C VAL A 97 -9.18 -2.84 -4.10
N THR A 98 -8.68 -3.73 -3.24
CA THR A 98 -8.76 -5.19 -3.46
C THR A 98 -10.10 -5.79 -3.06
N GLU A 99 -10.79 -5.14 -2.13
CA GLU A 99 -12.10 -5.57 -1.63
C GLU A 99 -13.27 -4.99 -2.43
N ALA A 100 -13.01 -4.16 -3.45
CA ALA A 100 -14.00 -3.65 -4.36
C ALA A 100 -14.87 -4.78 -4.94
N ASN A 101 -16.13 -4.84 -4.51
CA ASN A 101 -17.08 -5.85 -4.98
C ASN A 101 -17.72 -5.40 -6.29
N GLY A 102 -17.59 -6.20 -7.33
CA GLY A 102 -18.08 -5.84 -8.65
C GLY A 102 -18.13 -7.03 -9.60
N GLY A 103 -17.86 -6.76 -10.88
CA GLY A 103 -17.96 -7.76 -11.93
C GLY A 103 -19.39 -8.02 -12.39
N PRO A 104 -19.59 -8.95 -13.35
CA PRO A 104 -20.88 -9.17 -14.03
C PRO A 104 -22.05 -9.50 -13.09
N VAL A 105 -21.76 -10.06 -11.92
CA VAL A 105 -22.78 -10.44 -10.90
C VAL A 105 -22.62 -9.66 -9.60
N HIS A 106 -21.75 -8.64 -9.55
CA HIS A 106 -21.48 -7.80 -8.39
C HIS A 106 -21.14 -8.58 -7.10
N ALA A 107 -20.57 -9.78 -7.24
CA ALA A 107 -20.30 -10.68 -6.14
C ALA A 107 -18.80 -11.05 -6.03
N GLU A 108 -17.97 -10.51 -6.89
CA GLU A 108 -16.53 -10.79 -6.89
C GLU A 108 -15.73 -9.60 -6.40
N LYS A 109 -14.71 -9.86 -5.56
CA LYS A 109 -13.72 -8.85 -5.20
C LYS A 109 -12.80 -8.56 -6.39
N PHE A 110 -12.37 -7.32 -6.56
CA PHE A 110 -11.34 -6.96 -7.53
C PHE A 110 -10.08 -7.81 -7.35
N GLY A 111 -9.61 -7.89 -6.14
CA GLY A 111 -8.59 -8.82 -5.70
C GLY A 111 -7.17 -8.45 -6.14
N ALA A 112 -6.19 -9.04 -5.49
CA ALA A 112 -4.78 -8.77 -5.75
C ALA A 112 -4.31 -9.17 -7.16
N HIS A 113 -4.98 -10.11 -7.81
CA HIS A 113 -4.62 -10.53 -9.17
C HIS A 113 -4.92 -9.43 -10.18
N ARG A 114 -6.16 -8.86 -10.16
CA ARG A 114 -6.57 -7.78 -11.07
C ARG A 114 -5.78 -6.50 -10.79
N LEU A 115 -5.52 -6.20 -9.51
CA LEU A 115 -4.66 -5.08 -9.13
C LEU A 115 -3.26 -5.21 -9.78
N ARG A 116 -2.61 -6.35 -9.64
CA ARG A 116 -1.29 -6.57 -10.25
C ARG A 116 -1.32 -6.50 -11.77
N ALA A 117 -2.35 -7.07 -12.40
CA ALA A 117 -2.51 -7.01 -13.85
C ALA A 117 -2.70 -5.57 -14.35
N ALA A 118 -3.53 -4.77 -13.67
CA ALA A 118 -3.74 -3.36 -13.99
C ALA A 118 -2.45 -2.54 -13.88
N LEU A 119 -1.68 -2.77 -12.81
CA LEU A 119 -0.39 -2.09 -12.58
C LEU A 119 0.66 -2.49 -13.63
N ALA A 120 0.77 -3.77 -13.96
CA ALA A 120 1.67 -4.25 -14.99
C ALA A 120 1.35 -3.64 -16.37
N ALA A 121 0.06 -3.52 -16.70
CA ALA A 121 -0.40 -2.89 -17.95
C ALA A 121 -0.17 -1.36 -17.99
N ALA A 122 0.03 -0.73 -16.83
CA ALA A 122 0.28 0.69 -16.69
C ALA A 122 1.75 1.02 -16.38
N ALA A 123 2.64 0.02 -16.31
CA ALA A 123 4.05 0.21 -16.02
C ALA A 123 4.70 1.16 -17.03
N GLY A 124 5.64 1.98 -16.56
CA GLY A 124 6.32 2.98 -17.38
C GLY A 124 5.51 4.26 -17.64
N LEU A 125 4.25 4.33 -17.23
CA LEU A 125 3.48 5.58 -17.28
C LEU A 125 3.90 6.52 -16.15
N PRO A 126 3.71 7.85 -16.31
CA PRO A 126 3.85 8.79 -15.21
C PRO A 126 2.99 8.37 -14.00
N PRO A 127 3.48 8.55 -12.74
CA PRO A 127 2.78 8.06 -11.54
C PRO A 127 1.32 8.50 -11.45
N ALA A 128 1.01 9.76 -11.75
CA ALA A 128 -0.36 10.27 -11.73
C ALA A 128 -1.24 9.53 -12.74
N THR A 129 -0.75 9.33 -13.97
CA THR A 129 -1.48 8.61 -15.01
C THR A 129 -1.71 7.14 -14.65
N LEU A 130 -0.72 6.50 -14.00
CA LEU A 130 -0.86 5.12 -13.52
C LEU A 130 -1.94 5.02 -12.45
N VAL A 131 -1.94 5.94 -11.47
CA VAL A 131 -2.96 5.98 -10.41
C VAL A 131 -4.34 6.24 -10.98
N ASP A 132 -4.50 7.24 -11.87
CA ASP A 132 -5.78 7.54 -12.52
C ASP A 132 -6.32 6.33 -13.29
N ARG A 133 -5.44 5.61 -13.98
CA ARG A 133 -5.81 4.42 -14.76
C ARG A 133 -6.23 3.26 -13.84
N LEU A 134 -5.53 3.05 -12.72
CA LEU A 134 -5.92 2.06 -11.73
C LEU A 134 -7.29 2.38 -11.14
N LEU A 135 -7.51 3.62 -10.72
CA LEU A 135 -8.78 4.05 -10.14
C LEU A 135 -9.93 3.90 -11.14
N HIS A 136 -9.71 4.24 -12.42
CA HIS A 136 -10.69 4.03 -13.47
C HIS A 136 -11.08 2.56 -13.64
N VAL A 137 -10.10 1.64 -13.66
CA VAL A 137 -10.38 0.19 -13.77
C VAL A 137 -11.15 -0.34 -12.57
N VAL A 138 -10.86 0.18 -11.35
CA VAL A 138 -11.60 -0.18 -10.13
C VAL A 138 -13.02 0.36 -10.18
N ASP A 139 -13.23 1.60 -10.66
CA ASP A 139 -14.54 2.22 -10.78
C ASP A 139 -15.42 1.49 -11.82
N GLU A 140 -14.85 1.13 -12.96
CA GLU A 140 -15.52 0.28 -13.94
C GLU A 140 -15.92 -1.09 -13.35
N TRP A 141 -15.03 -1.68 -12.51
CA TRP A 141 -15.33 -2.93 -11.82
C TRP A 141 -16.49 -2.80 -10.84
N LEU A 142 -16.55 -1.70 -10.09
CA LEU A 142 -17.63 -1.39 -9.14
C LEU A 142 -18.97 -1.16 -9.85
N GLY A 143 -18.97 -0.67 -11.10
CA GLY A 143 -20.20 -0.41 -11.85
C GLY A 143 -21.13 0.61 -11.20
N GLY A 144 -20.57 1.59 -10.49
CA GLY A 144 -21.30 2.64 -9.78
C GLY A 144 -21.89 2.25 -8.43
N GLN A 145 -21.48 1.10 -7.87
CA GLN A 145 -21.92 0.69 -6.52
C GLN A 145 -21.16 1.46 -5.44
N ALA A 146 -21.85 1.73 -4.33
CA ALA A 146 -21.21 2.29 -3.13
C ALA A 146 -20.20 1.29 -2.56
N HIS A 147 -19.04 1.81 -2.22
CA HIS A 147 -17.91 1.02 -1.75
C HIS A 147 -17.16 1.75 -0.63
N ASP A 148 -16.25 1.04 0.04
CA ASP A 148 -15.39 1.59 1.08
C ASP A 148 -14.36 2.57 0.51
N ASP A 149 -13.75 3.38 1.37
CA ASP A 149 -12.79 4.40 0.97
C ASP A 149 -11.56 3.80 0.28
N ILE A 150 -11.24 4.34 -0.88
CA ILE A 150 -10.07 3.97 -1.67
C ILE A 150 -9.02 5.07 -1.53
N ALA A 151 -7.84 4.71 -1.03
CA ALA A 151 -6.67 5.58 -1.07
C ALA A 151 -5.52 4.85 -1.78
N VAL A 152 -4.81 5.58 -2.63
CA VAL A 152 -3.64 5.10 -3.37
C VAL A 152 -2.54 6.15 -3.29
N LEU A 153 -1.35 5.72 -2.93
CA LEU A 153 -0.14 6.54 -2.90
C LEU A 153 0.93 5.91 -3.78
N ALA A 154 1.45 6.66 -4.73
CA ALA A 154 2.54 6.25 -5.60
C ALA A 154 3.80 7.06 -5.33
N VAL A 155 4.91 6.38 -5.08
CA VAL A 155 6.26 6.97 -4.95
C VAL A 155 7.11 6.47 -6.10
N CYS A 156 7.65 7.37 -6.91
CA CYS A 156 8.45 7.04 -8.09
C CYS A 156 9.85 7.66 -7.97
N ALA A 157 10.86 6.91 -8.38
CA ALA A 157 12.19 7.44 -8.58
C ALA A 157 12.25 8.12 -9.96
N SER A 158 12.42 9.46 -9.96
CA SER A 158 12.67 10.20 -11.20
C SER A 158 14.14 10.12 -11.61
N ALA A 159 14.41 10.10 -12.91
CA ALA A 159 15.78 10.24 -13.40
C ALA A 159 16.43 11.51 -12.81
N PRO A 160 17.73 11.49 -12.52
CA PRO A 160 18.45 12.70 -12.16
C PRO A 160 18.33 13.72 -13.30
N ALA A 161 18.12 14.98 -12.93
CA ALA A 161 18.04 16.08 -13.88
C ALA A 161 19.40 16.36 -14.51
#